data_c81bc3adb0418276cb05fc4d5b29fbc4
#
_entry.id   c81bc3adb0418276cb05fc4d5b29fbc4
#
_cell.length_a   1.000
_cell.length_b   1.000
_cell.length_c   1.000
_cell.angle_alpha   90.00
_cell.angle_beta   90.00
_cell.angle_gamma   90.00
#
_symmetry.space_group_name_H-M   'P 1'
#
loop_
_entity.id
_entity.type
_entity.pdbx_description
1 polymer ?
#
loop_
_entity_poly.entity_id
_entity_poly.type
_entity_poly.pdbx_seq_one_letter_code
_entity_poly.pdbx_strand_id
1 'polypeptide(L)'
;MNDRPAPAPDCPLCKGTGILPLLPYKPYIKFEGEAPPKPEYPAVWNYCDKCRAGIDPKAAAAEISADLKDRQDRARGKQKDFEDKVGKKLTHFETPFVSVHSTLAPPINQKVADALEKCAGLLQANSKSLVLLQTRADEDDLVFIGDDATYGAYIDKALTNIDATNRELAKKTTGFHTNHVNSINMGKAAVQAENRAVFALGGLLMDTAADHKAKHWLTEGFASYCENATLGMNTTYTITYEANTVKFGKNWNDDLKKLVKDGKLKPWDEIFNISLEHLSALEYLHCFGMVSFLIKLDPQRVDKFILKIKEGEESGPAIEKVYGRKLKDIQLVWVQWIQTQK
;
A
#
# COMPACT_ATOMS: atom_id res chain seq x y z
N MET A 1 -15.28 11.99 15.35
CA MET A 1 -15.95 11.47 14.14
C MET A 1 -16.56 12.64 13.44
N ASN A 2 -16.16 12.93 12.22
CA ASN A 2 -16.86 13.94 11.45
C ASN A 2 -18.27 13.40 11.17
N ASP A 3 -19.30 14.11 11.66
CA ASP A 3 -20.70 13.89 11.30
C ASP A 3 -20.89 14.21 9.81
N ARG A 4 -20.40 13.30 8.95
CA ARG A 4 -20.62 13.44 7.52
C ARG A 4 -22.07 13.11 7.24
N PRO A 5 -22.81 13.96 6.54
CA PRO A 5 -24.20 13.68 6.21
C PRO A 5 -24.32 12.40 5.38
N ALA A 6 -25.41 11.68 5.52
CA ALA A 6 -25.68 10.50 4.71
C ALA A 6 -25.67 10.87 3.21
N PRO A 7 -25.19 9.97 2.34
CA PRO A 7 -25.22 10.21 0.90
C PRO A 7 -26.67 10.30 0.39
N ALA A 8 -26.91 11.17 -0.59
CA ALA A 8 -28.23 11.26 -1.21
C ALA A 8 -28.55 9.96 -1.97
N PRO A 9 -29.70 9.31 -1.71
CA PRO A 9 -30.02 7.99 -2.29
C PRO A 9 -30.08 7.98 -3.82
N ASP A 10 -30.43 9.13 -4.40
CA ASP A 10 -30.63 9.37 -5.83
C ASP A 10 -29.44 10.09 -6.49
N CYS A 11 -28.33 10.24 -5.80
CA CYS A 11 -27.15 10.90 -6.37
C CYS A 11 -26.69 10.21 -7.67
N PRO A 12 -26.70 10.91 -8.82
CA PRO A 12 -26.33 10.31 -10.10
C PRO A 12 -24.86 9.88 -10.19
N LEU A 13 -24.00 10.45 -9.35
CA LEU A 13 -22.57 10.15 -9.32
C LEU A 13 -22.25 8.90 -8.52
N CYS A 14 -22.77 8.79 -7.31
CA CYS A 14 -22.47 7.66 -6.41
C CYS A 14 -23.65 6.68 -6.26
N LYS A 15 -24.80 6.95 -6.88
CA LYS A 15 -26.03 6.13 -6.80
C LYS A 15 -26.41 5.76 -5.36
N GLY A 16 -26.32 6.73 -4.46
CA GLY A 16 -26.65 6.55 -3.05
C GLY A 16 -25.61 5.83 -2.21
N THR A 17 -24.48 5.40 -2.78
CA THR A 17 -23.44 4.69 -2.03
C THR A 17 -22.55 5.64 -1.21
N GLY A 18 -22.56 6.93 -1.51
CA GLY A 18 -21.63 7.92 -0.95
C GLY A 18 -20.21 7.78 -1.50
N ILE A 19 -20.01 6.91 -2.45
CA ILE A 19 -18.72 6.49 -2.99
C ILE A 19 -18.79 6.58 -4.49
N LEU A 20 -17.84 7.25 -5.11
CA LEU A 20 -17.70 7.20 -6.56
C LEU A 20 -17.05 5.88 -6.95
N PRO A 21 -17.64 5.12 -7.90
CA PRO A 21 -17.01 3.90 -8.37
C PRO A 21 -15.63 4.24 -8.93
N LEU A 22 -14.64 3.43 -8.54
CA LEU A 22 -13.36 3.43 -9.20
C LEU A 22 -13.61 2.95 -10.63
N LEU A 23 -13.49 3.85 -11.58
CA LEU A 23 -13.55 3.47 -12.99
C LEU A 23 -12.29 2.67 -13.33
N PRO A 24 -12.38 1.70 -14.26
CA PRO A 24 -11.20 0.96 -14.69
C PRO A 24 -10.15 1.97 -15.18
N TYR A 25 -9.05 2.02 -14.45
CA TYR A 25 -7.93 2.89 -14.76
C TYR A 25 -6.98 2.11 -15.66
N LYS A 26 -6.69 2.65 -16.83
CA LYS A 26 -5.57 2.14 -17.62
C LYS A 26 -4.34 2.95 -17.26
N PRO A 27 -3.32 2.33 -16.67
CA PRO A 27 -2.09 3.03 -16.35
C PRO A 27 -1.50 3.59 -17.64
N TYR A 28 -1.18 4.87 -17.62
CA TYR A 28 -0.50 5.53 -18.70
C TYR A 28 1.00 5.54 -18.42
N ILE A 29 1.74 4.82 -19.23
CA ILE A 29 3.20 4.85 -19.18
C ILE A 29 3.65 5.90 -20.19
N LYS A 30 4.20 7.01 -19.70
CA LYS A 30 4.80 8.03 -20.55
C LYS A 30 6.20 7.61 -20.95
N PHE A 31 6.37 7.33 -22.22
CA PHE A 31 7.70 7.20 -22.84
C PHE A 31 8.24 8.58 -23.23
N GLU A 32 9.57 8.70 -23.22
CA GLU A 32 10.23 9.95 -23.60
C GLU A 32 9.80 10.37 -25.02
N GLY A 33 9.31 11.61 -25.14
CA GLY A 33 8.83 12.17 -26.41
C GLY A 33 7.34 11.97 -26.72
N GLU A 34 6.60 11.19 -25.94
CA GLU A 34 5.16 11.03 -26.12
C GLU A 34 4.34 12.09 -25.35
N ALA A 35 3.34 12.64 -26.02
CA ALA A 35 2.35 13.45 -25.32
C ALA A 35 1.48 12.54 -24.45
N PRO A 36 1.14 12.95 -23.21
CA PRO A 36 0.23 12.17 -22.38
C PRO A 36 -1.11 12.04 -23.12
N PRO A 37 -1.74 10.82 -23.15
CA PRO A 37 -3.08 10.68 -23.65
C PRO A 37 -4.00 11.58 -22.84
N LYS A 38 -5.07 12.04 -23.48
CA LYS A 38 -6.13 12.71 -22.73
C LYS A 38 -6.66 11.73 -21.71
N PRO A 39 -6.79 12.11 -20.44
CA PRO A 39 -7.35 11.21 -19.44
C PRO A 39 -8.78 10.85 -19.87
N GLU A 40 -9.00 9.58 -20.11
CA GLU A 40 -10.33 9.07 -20.45
C GLU A 40 -11.19 8.86 -19.18
N TYR A 41 -10.60 8.99 -17.99
CA TYR A 41 -11.25 8.62 -16.73
C TYR A 41 -11.13 9.70 -15.67
N PRO A 42 -12.19 9.96 -14.91
CA PRO A 42 -12.12 10.85 -13.76
C PRO A 42 -11.22 10.26 -12.67
N ALA A 43 -10.60 11.12 -11.87
CA ALA A 43 -9.83 10.73 -10.71
C ALA A 43 -10.64 9.84 -9.76
N VAL A 44 -9.91 9.02 -9.05
CA VAL A 44 -10.48 8.19 -8.00
C VAL A 44 -10.92 9.07 -6.84
N TRP A 45 -12.23 9.19 -6.65
CA TRP A 45 -12.80 9.84 -5.49
C TRP A 45 -13.20 8.80 -4.48
N ASN A 46 -12.62 8.85 -3.30
CA ASN A 46 -12.96 7.91 -2.24
C ASN A 46 -14.34 8.20 -1.64
N TYR A 47 -14.80 9.46 -1.73
CA TYR A 47 -16.11 9.88 -1.25
C TYR A 47 -16.80 10.79 -2.25
N CYS A 48 -18.10 10.64 -2.37
CA CYS A 48 -18.93 11.58 -3.14
C CYS A 48 -19.29 12.78 -2.25
N ASP A 49 -18.35 13.67 -2.05
CA ASP A 49 -18.60 14.89 -1.26
C ASP A 49 -19.68 15.77 -1.90
N LYS A 50 -19.89 15.60 -3.20
CA LYS A 50 -20.82 16.42 -3.98
C LYS A 50 -22.29 16.13 -3.69
N CYS A 51 -22.67 14.87 -3.53
CA CYS A 51 -24.06 14.56 -3.18
C CYS A 51 -24.44 15.03 -1.76
N ARG A 52 -23.47 15.23 -0.91
CA ARG A 52 -23.63 15.73 0.45
C ARG A 52 -23.80 17.24 0.51
N ALA A 53 -23.30 17.95 -0.51
CA ALA A 53 -23.38 19.41 -0.61
C ALA A 53 -24.58 19.89 -1.40
N GLY A 54 -25.44 19.00 -1.94
CA GLY A 54 -26.58 19.39 -2.79
C GLY A 54 -26.18 20.03 -4.11
N ILE A 55 -24.99 19.73 -4.64
CA ILE A 55 -24.45 20.36 -5.84
C ILE A 55 -25.04 19.72 -7.09
N ASP A 56 -25.39 20.55 -8.09
CA ASP A 56 -25.82 20.09 -9.40
C ASP A 56 -24.81 19.11 -10.03
N PRO A 57 -25.25 17.95 -10.56
CA PRO A 57 -24.37 16.94 -11.17
C PRO A 57 -23.47 17.46 -12.29
N LYS A 58 -23.94 18.45 -13.08
CA LYS A 58 -23.12 19.06 -14.14
C LYS A 58 -22.00 19.95 -13.56
N ALA A 59 -22.31 20.72 -12.53
CA ALA A 59 -21.32 21.50 -11.80
C ALA A 59 -20.30 20.57 -11.10
N ALA A 60 -20.77 19.47 -10.49
CA ALA A 60 -19.92 18.47 -9.90
C ALA A 60 -18.96 17.82 -10.91
N ALA A 61 -19.45 17.50 -12.12
CA ALA A 61 -18.62 16.94 -13.19
C ALA A 61 -17.52 17.92 -13.66
N ALA A 62 -17.86 19.22 -13.75
CA ALA A 62 -16.88 20.25 -14.11
C ALA A 62 -15.80 20.41 -13.04
N GLU A 63 -16.17 20.41 -11.75
CA GLU A 63 -15.22 20.46 -10.64
C GLU A 63 -14.32 19.21 -10.60
N ILE A 64 -14.89 18.01 -10.83
CA ILE A 64 -14.14 16.78 -10.94
C ILE A 64 -13.10 16.87 -12.05
N SER A 65 -13.47 17.38 -13.22
CA SER A 65 -12.55 17.55 -14.34
C SER A 65 -11.44 18.57 -14.05
N ALA A 66 -11.75 19.64 -13.34
CA ALA A 66 -10.77 20.65 -12.93
C ALA A 66 -9.79 20.09 -11.89
N ASP A 67 -10.29 19.35 -10.88
CA ASP A 67 -9.45 18.69 -9.88
C ASP A 67 -8.54 17.63 -10.48
N LEU A 68 -9.03 16.87 -11.47
CA LEU A 68 -8.23 15.93 -12.25
C LEU A 68 -7.03 16.59 -12.90
N LYS A 69 -7.30 17.67 -13.62
CA LYS A 69 -6.24 18.43 -14.30
C LYS A 69 -5.20 18.93 -13.30
N ASP A 70 -5.67 19.52 -12.20
CA ASP A 70 -4.79 20.04 -11.14
C ASP A 70 -3.92 18.93 -10.53
N ARG A 71 -4.47 17.73 -10.27
CA ARG A 71 -3.72 16.57 -9.79
C ARG A 71 -2.67 16.11 -10.79
N GLN A 72 -3.01 16.05 -12.08
CA GLN A 72 -2.05 15.68 -13.11
C GLN A 72 -0.92 16.69 -13.23
N ASP A 73 -1.23 17.98 -13.12
CA ASP A 73 -0.23 19.05 -13.17
C ASP A 73 0.70 18.95 -11.94
N ARG A 74 0.18 18.62 -10.75
CA ARG A 74 0.99 18.33 -9.54
C ARG A 74 1.89 17.12 -9.73
N ALA A 75 1.36 16.00 -10.25
CA ALA A 75 2.14 14.79 -10.49
C ALA A 75 3.28 15.03 -11.50
N ARG A 76 3.03 15.81 -12.54
CA ARG A 76 4.08 16.21 -13.50
C ARG A 76 5.14 17.13 -12.88
N GLY A 77 4.73 18.04 -12.00
CA GLY A 77 5.66 18.88 -11.23
C GLY A 77 6.60 18.04 -10.37
N LYS A 78 6.08 17.05 -9.70
CA LYS A 78 6.87 16.07 -8.92
C LYS A 78 7.84 15.28 -9.78
N GLN A 79 7.45 14.89 -11.00
CA GLN A 79 8.35 14.16 -11.91
C GLN A 79 9.66 14.91 -12.13
N LYS A 80 9.59 16.22 -12.40
CA LYS A 80 10.80 17.04 -12.60
C LYS A 80 11.67 17.08 -11.34
N ASP A 81 11.08 17.25 -10.17
CA ASP A 81 11.81 17.25 -8.91
C ASP A 81 12.54 15.91 -8.68
N PHE A 82 11.87 14.78 -8.98
CA PHE A 82 12.52 13.47 -8.89
C PHE A 82 13.63 13.31 -9.95
N GLU A 83 13.43 13.75 -11.19
CA GLU A 83 14.48 13.74 -12.22
C GLU A 83 15.72 14.54 -11.81
N ASP A 84 15.53 15.71 -11.20
CA ASP A 84 16.62 16.55 -10.69
C ASP A 84 17.37 15.86 -9.53
N LYS A 85 16.64 15.20 -8.63
CA LYS A 85 17.23 14.44 -7.53
C LYS A 85 17.95 13.18 -7.99
N VAL A 86 17.35 12.42 -8.88
CA VAL A 86 17.91 11.18 -9.45
C VAL A 86 19.06 11.50 -10.42
N GLY A 87 19.01 12.64 -11.09
CA GLY A 87 20.00 13.06 -12.10
C GLY A 87 19.83 12.33 -13.45
N LYS A 88 18.69 11.72 -13.68
CA LYS A 88 18.33 11.00 -14.93
C LYS A 88 16.88 11.27 -15.28
N LYS A 89 16.53 11.10 -16.58
CA LYS A 89 15.15 11.07 -17.01
C LYS A 89 14.44 9.85 -16.43
N LEU A 90 13.19 10.05 -16.03
CA LEU A 90 12.35 9.04 -15.44
C LEU A 90 11.15 8.72 -16.34
N THR A 91 10.83 7.45 -16.46
CA THR A 91 9.50 7.04 -16.90
C THR A 91 8.51 7.40 -15.78
N HIS A 92 7.43 8.06 -16.14
CA HIS A 92 6.36 8.41 -15.21
C HIS A 92 5.05 7.76 -15.66
N PHE A 93 4.33 7.16 -14.70
CA PHE A 93 2.96 6.70 -14.90
C PHE A 93 2.18 6.78 -13.59
N GLU A 94 0.88 6.85 -13.72
CA GLU A 94 -0.04 6.97 -12.59
C GLU A 94 -0.90 5.71 -12.47
N THR A 95 -1.20 5.34 -11.23
CA THR A 95 -2.20 4.34 -10.87
C THR A 95 -3.32 5.02 -10.07
N PRO A 96 -4.41 4.34 -9.73
CA PRO A 96 -5.45 4.92 -8.90
C PRO A 96 -4.95 5.45 -7.55
N PHE A 97 -3.84 4.92 -7.03
CA PHE A 97 -3.39 5.18 -5.67
C PHE A 97 -2.03 5.86 -5.56
N VAL A 98 -1.16 5.67 -6.53
CA VAL A 98 0.22 6.17 -6.49
C VAL A 98 0.69 6.63 -7.85
N SER A 99 1.56 7.64 -7.87
CA SER A 99 2.39 7.98 -9.02
C SER A 99 3.69 7.17 -8.98
N VAL A 100 4.14 6.70 -10.13
CA VAL A 100 5.37 5.92 -10.26
C VAL A 100 6.38 6.69 -11.11
N HIS A 101 7.60 6.81 -10.58
CA HIS A 101 8.74 7.45 -11.23
C HIS A 101 9.86 6.42 -11.33
N SER A 102 10.38 6.11 -12.50
CA SER A 102 11.22 4.94 -12.68
C SER A 102 12.37 5.13 -13.66
N THR A 103 13.55 4.63 -13.29
CA THR A 103 14.70 4.45 -14.22
C THR A 103 14.71 3.08 -14.88
N LEU A 104 13.72 2.23 -14.61
CA LEU A 104 13.68 0.86 -15.12
C LEU A 104 13.31 0.82 -16.61
N ALA A 105 13.68 -0.27 -17.28
CA ALA A 105 13.33 -0.48 -18.67
C ALA A 105 11.80 -0.57 -18.89
N PRO A 106 11.28 -0.12 -20.04
CA PRO A 106 9.84 -0.10 -20.31
C PRO A 106 9.10 -1.42 -20.07
N PRO A 107 9.63 -2.60 -20.43
CA PRO A 107 8.94 -3.87 -20.15
C PRO A 107 8.79 -4.17 -18.65
N ILE A 108 9.71 -3.68 -17.81
CA ILE A 108 9.63 -3.84 -16.36
C ILE A 108 8.58 -2.86 -15.81
N ASN A 109 8.58 -1.62 -16.28
CA ASN A 109 7.57 -0.63 -15.90
C ASN A 109 6.16 -1.10 -16.24
N GLN A 110 5.97 -1.77 -17.40
CA GLN A 110 4.67 -2.35 -17.73
C GLN A 110 4.22 -3.41 -16.72
N LYS A 111 5.11 -4.32 -16.32
CA LYS A 111 4.80 -5.33 -15.30
C LYS A 111 4.44 -4.70 -13.96
N VAL A 112 5.15 -3.63 -13.56
CA VAL A 112 4.84 -2.87 -12.35
C VAL A 112 3.44 -2.26 -12.46
N ALA A 113 3.11 -1.60 -13.57
CA ALA A 113 1.80 -1.00 -13.80
C ALA A 113 0.68 -2.05 -13.74
N ASP A 114 0.84 -3.17 -14.46
CA ASP A 114 -0.13 -4.28 -14.49
C ASP A 114 -0.36 -4.87 -13.08
N ALA A 115 0.71 -5.02 -12.30
CA ALA A 115 0.63 -5.55 -10.94
C ALA A 115 -0.09 -4.59 -9.98
N LEU A 116 0.22 -3.29 -10.07
CA LEU A 116 -0.46 -2.27 -9.27
C LEU A 116 -1.95 -2.16 -9.62
N GLU A 117 -2.30 -2.22 -10.91
CA GLU A 117 -3.70 -2.23 -11.36
C GLU A 117 -4.45 -3.47 -10.84
N LYS A 118 -3.83 -4.65 -10.93
CA LYS A 118 -4.40 -5.89 -10.41
C LYS A 118 -4.62 -5.81 -8.90
N CYS A 119 -3.64 -5.27 -8.15
CA CYS A 119 -3.77 -5.07 -6.71
C CYS A 119 -4.94 -4.13 -6.39
N ALA A 120 -5.03 -3.00 -7.09
CA ALA A 120 -6.12 -2.05 -6.94
C ALA A 120 -7.50 -2.72 -7.16
N GLY A 121 -7.64 -3.50 -8.22
CA GLY A 121 -8.86 -4.25 -8.51
C GLY A 121 -9.25 -5.26 -7.43
N LEU A 122 -8.26 -5.97 -6.86
CA LEU A 122 -8.47 -6.90 -5.74
C LEU A 122 -8.92 -6.19 -4.47
N LEU A 123 -8.31 -5.05 -4.15
CA LEU A 123 -8.67 -4.28 -2.96
C LEU A 123 -10.09 -3.71 -3.07
N GLN A 124 -10.46 -3.19 -4.25
CA GLN A 124 -11.81 -2.71 -4.53
C GLN A 124 -12.87 -3.80 -4.39
N ALA A 125 -12.58 -5.00 -4.89
CA ALA A 125 -13.51 -6.12 -4.84
C ALA A 125 -13.73 -6.64 -3.41
N ASN A 126 -12.71 -6.52 -2.54
CA ASN A 126 -12.74 -7.07 -1.18
C ASN A 126 -13.09 -6.04 -0.10
N SER A 127 -12.87 -4.76 -0.33
CA SER A 127 -13.20 -3.70 0.63
C SER A 127 -14.50 -3.00 0.21
N LYS A 128 -15.52 -3.06 1.07
CA LYS A 128 -16.73 -2.24 0.92
C LYS A 128 -16.58 -0.89 1.61
N SER A 129 -15.62 -0.74 2.48
CA SER A 129 -15.24 0.50 3.12
C SER A 129 -14.01 1.04 2.42
N LEU A 130 -13.98 2.34 2.22
CA LEU A 130 -12.92 3.04 1.51
C LEU A 130 -11.78 3.50 2.42
N VAL A 131 -11.74 3.00 3.65
CA VAL A 131 -10.65 3.36 4.58
C VAL A 131 -9.30 2.99 3.98
N LEU A 132 -9.22 1.81 3.34
CA LEU A 132 -8.02 1.34 2.66
C LEU A 132 -7.72 2.03 1.32
N LEU A 133 -8.67 2.80 0.78
CA LEU A 133 -8.56 3.40 -0.55
C LEU A 133 -8.42 4.93 -0.48
N GLN A 134 -7.86 5.46 0.61
CA GLN A 134 -7.76 6.90 0.84
C GLN A 134 -6.51 7.53 0.23
N THR A 135 -5.53 6.73 -0.20
CA THR A 135 -4.36 7.25 -0.91
C THR A 135 -4.73 7.71 -2.31
N ARG A 136 -4.01 8.69 -2.80
CA ARG A 136 -4.24 9.31 -4.10
C ARG A 136 -2.93 9.40 -4.86
N ALA A 137 -2.99 9.17 -6.16
CA ALA A 137 -1.83 9.20 -7.04
C ALA A 137 -1.08 10.55 -7.06
N ASP A 138 -1.74 11.64 -6.71
CA ASP A 138 -1.11 12.96 -6.59
C ASP A 138 -0.44 13.22 -5.24
N GLU A 139 -0.65 12.34 -4.26
CA GLU A 139 -0.09 12.46 -2.91
C GLU A 139 1.05 11.48 -2.67
N ASP A 140 0.90 10.23 -3.12
CA ASP A 140 1.84 9.16 -2.83
C ASP A 140 2.64 8.75 -4.06
N ASP A 141 3.94 8.59 -3.90
CA ASP A 141 4.89 8.31 -4.97
C ASP A 141 5.69 7.04 -4.72
N LEU A 142 5.90 6.24 -5.76
CA LEU A 142 6.88 5.17 -5.81
C LEU A 142 8.02 5.56 -6.75
N VAL A 143 9.25 5.56 -6.24
CA VAL A 143 10.44 5.92 -7.03
C VAL A 143 11.32 4.70 -7.19
N PHE A 144 11.38 4.13 -8.40
CA PHE A 144 12.20 2.96 -8.71
C PHE A 144 13.54 3.39 -9.31
N ILE A 145 14.63 3.00 -8.69
CA ILE A 145 15.99 3.29 -9.16
C ILE A 145 16.73 1.99 -9.43
N GLY A 146 17.17 1.79 -10.67
CA GLY A 146 17.68 0.52 -11.18
C GLY A 146 19.09 0.17 -10.76
N ASP A 147 19.86 1.11 -10.20
CA ASP A 147 21.26 0.87 -9.80
C ASP A 147 21.63 1.58 -8.47
N ASP A 148 22.55 0.95 -7.74
CA ASP A 148 22.99 1.39 -6.42
C ASP A 148 23.62 2.78 -6.41
N ALA A 149 24.40 3.11 -7.41
CA ALA A 149 25.11 4.39 -7.46
C ALA A 149 24.12 5.55 -7.63
N THR A 150 23.17 5.39 -8.55
CA THR A 150 22.08 6.36 -8.75
C THR A 150 21.20 6.46 -7.51
N TYR A 151 20.88 5.33 -6.86
CA TYR A 151 20.11 5.34 -5.64
C TYR A 151 20.83 6.06 -4.49
N GLY A 152 22.12 5.81 -4.29
CA GLY A 152 22.90 6.51 -3.29
C GLY A 152 22.92 8.02 -3.51
N ALA A 153 23.12 8.47 -4.75
CA ALA A 153 23.10 9.89 -5.11
C ALA A 153 21.71 10.53 -4.91
N TYR A 154 20.65 9.79 -5.19
CA TYR A 154 19.27 10.22 -4.91
C TYR A 154 19.03 10.39 -3.41
N ILE A 155 19.43 9.42 -2.57
CA ILE A 155 19.28 9.50 -1.12
C ILE A 155 19.98 10.74 -0.55
N ASP A 156 21.19 11.08 -1.03
CA ASP A 156 21.90 12.27 -0.60
C ASP A 156 21.12 13.57 -0.85
N LYS A 157 20.39 13.63 -1.96
CA LYS A 157 19.60 14.80 -2.33
C LYS A 157 18.19 14.80 -1.74
N ALA A 158 17.60 13.61 -1.56
CA ALA A 158 16.23 13.46 -1.07
C ALA A 158 16.14 13.60 0.46
N LEU A 159 17.16 13.14 1.20
CA LEU A 159 17.18 13.07 2.66
C LEU A 159 18.10 14.11 3.30
N THR A 160 18.04 15.36 2.85
CA THR A 160 18.86 16.44 3.36
C THR A 160 18.60 16.78 4.85
N ASN A 161 17.40 16.52 5.33
CA ASN A 161 16.97 16.81 6.71
C ASN A 161 17.25 15.66 7.71
N ILE A 162 17.85 14.56 7.23
CA ILE A 162 18.21 13.40 8.06
C ILE A 162 19.72 13.45 8.34
N ASP A 163 20.12 13.05 9.54
CA ASP A 163 21.53 12.99 9.90
C ASP A 163 22.34 12.04 8.99
N ALA A 164 23.66 12.25 8.94
CA ALA A 164 24.54 11.53 8.03
C ALA A 164 24.53 10.01 8.26
N THR A 165 24.41 9.55 9.51
CA THR A 165 24.40 8.12 9.87
C THR A 165 23.18 7.43 9.30
N ASN A 166 22.00 8.00 9.52
CA ASN A 166 20.74 7.48 8.99
C ASN A 166 20.68 7.55 7.46
N ARG A 167 21.28 8.56 6.85
CA ARG A 167 21.40 8.67 5.40
C ARG A 167 22.28 7.58 4.81
N GLU A 168 23.44 7.29 5.42
CA GLU A 168 24.29 6.17 5.01
C GLU A 168 23.61 4.81 5.22
N LEU A 169 22.77 4.66 6.26
CA LEU A 169 21.97 3.48 6.45
C LEU A 169 20.93 3.34 5.33
N ALA A 170 20.21 4.41 4.99
CA ALA A 170 19.22 4.40 3.90
C ALA A 170 19.83 3.98 2.55
N LYS A 171 21.06 4.41 2.23
CA LYS A 171 21.80 3.98 1.02
C LYS A 171 22.08 2.48 0.99
N LYS A 172 22.16 1.84 2.15
CA LYS A 172 22.45 0.40 2.27
C LYS A 172 21.17 -0.47 2.18
N THR A 173 20.01 0.12 2.29
CA THR A 173 18.72 -0.60 2.24
C THR A 173 18.25 -0.83 0.80
N THR A 174 17.26 -1.71 0.65
CA THR A 174 16.56 -1.95 -0.63
C THR A 174 15.46 -0.94 -0.92
N GLY A 175 15.21 -0.02 0.00
CA GLY A 175 14.23 1.05 -0.16
C GLY A 175 14.16 1.90 1.10
N PHE A 176 13.56 3.07 0.96
CA PHE A 176 13.37 4.01 2.05
C PHE A 176 12.02 4.72 1.89
N HIS A 177 11.28 4.82 2.97
CA HIS A 177 10.01 5.52 3.01
C HIS A 177 10.15 6.84 3.78
N THR A 178 9.72 7.93 3.20
CA THR A 178 9.57 9.24 3.87
C THR A 178 8.28 9.90 3.43
N ASN A 179 7.51 10.37 4.39
CA ASN A 179 6.24 11.04 4.10
C ASN A 179 5.44 10.21 3.07
N HIS A 180 5.13 10.79 1.93
CA HIS A 180 4.37 10.15 0.87
C HIS A 180 5.24 9.53 -0.24
N VAL A 181 6.55 9.34 -0.01
CA VAL A 181 7.46 8.80 -1.02
C VAL A 181 8.09 7.50 -0.55
N ASN A 182 7.89 6.44 -1.34
CA ASN A 182 8.57 5.17 -1.15
C ASN A 182 9.60 4.98 -2.27
N SER A 183 10.88 5.14 -1.93
CA SER A 183 12.00 4.98 -2.87
C SER A 183 12.54 3.55 -2.81
N ILE A 184 12.73 2.93 -3.96
CA ILE A 184 13.04 1.51 -4.12
C ILE A 184 14.35 1.35 -4.90
N ASN A 185 15.34 0.72 -4.27
CA ASN A 185 16.61 0.39 -4.87
C ASN A 185 16.55 -0.98 -5.56
N MET A 186 16.41 -1.01 -6.86
CA MET A 186 16.37 -2.25 -7.64
C MET A 186 17.76 -2.84 -7.90
N GLY A 187 18.84 -2.09 -7.72
CA GLY A 187 20.21 -2.59 -7.81
C GLY A 187 20.55 -3.62 -6.73
N LYS A 188 19.93 -3.48 -5.56
CA LYS A 188 20.10 -4.43 -4.42
C LYS A 188 18.94 -5.41 -4.28
N ALA A 189 17.82 -5.15 -4.94
CA ALA A 189 16.64 -5.99 -4.78
C ALA A 189 16.85 -7.36 -5.43
N ALA A 190 16.84 -8.40 -4.61
CA ALA A 190 16.81 -9.80 -5.08
C ALA A 190 15.41 -10.24 -5.56
N VAL A 191 14.46 -9.31 -5.62
CA VAL A 191 13.06 -9.55 -5.94
C VAL A 191 12.66 -8.76 -7.18
N GLN A 192 11.58 -9.18 -7.81
CA GLN A 192 11.05 -8.50 -9.01
C GLN A 192 10.44 -7.15 -8.65
N ALA A 193 10.48 -6.19 -9.59
CA ALA A 193 9.98 -4.84 -9.36
C ALA A 193 8.49 -4.81 -9.05
N GLU A 194 7.69 -5.67 -9.70
CA GLU A 194 6.26 -5.81 -9.46
C GLU A 194 5.92 -6.29 -8.05
N ASN A 195 6.74 -7.18 -7.47
CA ASN A 195 6.57 -7.60 -6.08
C ASN A 195 6.80 -6.42 -5.12
N ARG A 196 7.90 -5.68 -5.34
CA ARG A 196 8.22 -4.48 -4.56
C ARG A 196 7.13 -3.41 -4.69
N ALA A 197 6.61 -3.20 -5.88
CA ALA A 197 5.54 -2.22 -6.13
C ALA A 197 4.28 -2.53 -5.33
N VAL A 198 3.80 -3.78 -5.42
CA VAL A 198 2.57 -4.20 -4.73
C VAL A 198 2.76 -4.19 -3.21
N PHE A 199 3.91 -4.65 -2.73
CA PHE A 199 4.24 -4.59 -1.31
C PHE A 199 4.27 -3.15 -0.79
N ALA A 200 4.95 -2.25 -1.50
CA ALA A 200 5.05 -0.84 -1.14
C ALA A 200 3.68 -0.15 -1.16
N LEU A 201 2.85 -0.44 -2.18
CA LEU A 201 1.47 0.06 -2.24
C LEU A 201 0.65 -0.42 -1.03
N GLY A 202 0.73 -1.69 -0.67
CA GLY A 202 0.01 -2.24 0.49
C GLY A 202 0.40 -1.53 1.79
N GLY A 203 1.70 -1.30 2.00
CA GLY A 203 2.21 -0.57 3.16
C GLY A 203 1.69 0.87 3.22
N LEU A 204 1.78 1.61 2.11
CA LEU A 204 1.27 2.98 2.00
C LEU A 204 -0.23 3.06 2.29
N LEU A 205 -1.03 2.17 1.70
CA LEU A 205 -2.48 2.13 1.90
C LEU A 205 -2.84 1.92 3.37
N MET A 206 -2.17 0.99 4.05
CA MET A 206 -2.44 0.71 5.45
C MET A 206 -2.01 1.86 6.36
N ASP A 207 -0.83 2.43 6.10
CA ASP A 207 -0.30 3.53 6.89
C ASP A 207 -1.21 4.77 6.80
N THR A 208 -1.61 5.16 5.58
CA THR A 208 -2.53 6.28 5.33
C THR A 208 -3.92 6.00 5.92
N ALA A 209 -4.46 4.80 5.75
CA ALA A 209 -5.78 4.45 6.27
C ALA A 209 -5.85 4.53 7.80
N ALA A 210 -4.76 4.17 8.46
CA ALA A 210 -4.63 4.26 9.91
C ALA A 210 -4.14 5.62 10.43
N ASP A 211 -3.99 6.63 9.56
CA ASP A 211 -3.50 7.97 9.91
C ASP A 211 -2.12 7.92 10.60
N HIS A 212 -1.21 7.11 10.00
CA HIS A 212 0.16 6.86 10.49
C HIS A 212 0.25 6.27 11.92
N LYS A 213 -0.83 5.66 12.39
CA LYS A 213 -0.88 5.03 13.72
C LYS A 213 -0.83 3.50 13.68
N ALA A 214 -0.76 2.93 12.47
CA ALA A 214 -0.59 1.49 12.32
C ALA A 214 0.75 1.04 12.91
N LYS A 215 0.72 0.02 13.74
CA LYS A 215 1.95 -0.65 14.17
C LYS A 215 2.53 -1.46 13.01
N HIS A 216 3.84 -1.71 12.99
CA HIS A 216 4.54 -2.37 11.88
C HIS A 216 3.96 -3.74 11.53
N TRP A 217 3.50 -4.52 12.51
CA TRP A 217 2.87 -5.81 12.24
C TRP A 217 1.68 -5.69 11.27
N LEU A 218 0.88 -4.62 11.40
CA LEU A 218 -0.28 -4.38 10.57
C LEU A 218 0.11 -3.87 9.18
N THR A 219 1.02 -2.90 9.12
CA THR A 219 1.51 -2.35 7.86
C THR A 219 2.23 -3.41 7.02
N GLU A 220 3.19 -4.12 7.61
CA GLU A 220 3.98 -5.15 6.92
C GLU A 220 3.13 -6.39 6.59
N GLY A 221 2.23 -6.76 7.49
CA GLY A 221 1.30 -7.86 7.26
C GLY A 221 0.33 -7.58 6.11
N PHE A 222 -0.17 -6.35 6.00
CA PHE A 222 -1.04 -5.95 4.90
C PHE A 222 -0.28 -5.81 3.59
N ALA A 223 0.94 -5.27 3.60
CA ALA A 223 1.82 -5.24 2.45
C ALA A 223 2.08 -6.65 1.89
N SER A 224 2.41 -7.58 2.77
CA SER A 224 2.61 -8.99 2.41
C SER A 224 1.33 -9.67 1.91
N TYR A 225 0.16 -9.34 2.51
CA TYR A 225 -1.13 -9.82 2.02
C TYR A 225 -1.42 -9.33 0.59
N CYS A 226 -1.17 -8.05 0.31
CA CYS A 226 -1.34 -7.49 -1.03
C CYS A 226 -0.45 -8.18 -2.06
N GLU A 227 0.83 -8.41 -1.73
CA GLU A 227 1.77 -9.14 -2.58
C GLU A 227 1.26 -10.55 -2.89
N ASN A 228 0.89 -11.31 -1.86
CA ASN A 228 0.39 -12.68 -2.02
C ASN A 228 -0.93 -12.73 -2.82
N ALA A 229 -1.90 -11.93 -2.45
CA ALA A 229 -3.21 -11.91 -3.11
C ALA A 229 -3.13 -11.49 -4.58
N THR A 230 -2.17 -10.61 -4.92
CA THR A 230 -1.99 -10.10 -6.29
C THR A 230 -1.16 -11.04 -7.15
N LEU A 231 -0.03 -11.53 -6.62
CA LEU A 231 1.02 -12.22 -7.39
C LEU A 231 1.11 -13.71 -7.07
N GLY A 232 0.41 -14.19 -6.05
CA GLY A 232 0.41 -15.60 -5.63
C GLY A 232 1.69 -16.03 -4.90
N MET A 233 2.51 -15.08 -4.49
CA MET A 233 3.78 -15.35 -3.78
C MET A 233 4.16 -14.18 -2.88
N ASN A 234 5.03 -14.47 -1.91
CA ASN A 234 5.67 -13.47 -1.06
C ASN A 234 7.17 -13.54 -1.23
N THR A 235 7.81 -12.43 -1.53
CA THR A 235 9.26 -12.35 -1.73
C THR A 235 9.87 -11.10 -1.10
N THR A 236 9.03 -10.18 -0.63
CA THR A 236 9.43 -8.85 -0.21
C THR A 236 9.46 -8.70 1.30
N TYR A 237 10.52 -8.06 1.78
CA TYR A 237 10.71 -7.62 3.17
C TYR A 237 11.18 -6.17 3.18
N THR A 238 10.73 -5.38 4.11
CA THR A 238 11.13 -3.96 4.22
C THR A 238 12.57 -3.84 4.67
N ILE A 239 12.98 -4.63 5.67
CA ILE A 239 14.36 -4.68 6.15
C ILE A 239 15.02 -5.97 5.70
N THR A 240 16.10 -5.85 4.95
CA THR A 240 16.81 -7.00 4.36
C THR A 240 18.01 -7.46 5.18
N TYR A 241 18.31 -6.84 6.30
CA TYR A 241 19.53 -7.10 7.06
C TYR A 241 19.64 -8.53 7.56
N GLU A 242 18.60 -9.04 8.19
CA GLU A 242 18.58 -10.39 8.76
C GLU A 242 17.59 -11.31 8.03
N ALA A 243 16.57 -10.76 7.39
CA ALA A 243 15.58 -11.49 6.62
C ALA A 243 16.18 -12.30 5.46
N ASN A 244 17.35 -11.89 4.95
CA ASN A 244 18.05 -12.61 3.89
C ASN A 244 18.66 -13.96 4.35
N THR A 245 18.72 -14.23 5.64
CA THR A 245 19.28 -15.48 6.17
C THR A 245 18.25 -16.61 6.25
N VAL A 246 16.96 -16.27 6.36
CA VAL A 246 15.87 -17.24 6.38
C VAL A 246 15.06 -17.09 5.10
N LYS A 247 15.22 -18.03 4.17
CA LYS A 247 14.42 -18.09 2.95
C LYS A 247 13.17 -18.91 3.24
N PHE A 248 12.05 -18.26 3.46
CA PHE A 248 10.76 -18.92 3.33
C PHE A 248 10.49 -19.24 1.86
N GLY A 249 9.65 -20.25 1.62
CA GLY A 249 9.19 -20.60 0.29
C GLY A 249 8.39 -19.43 -0.33
N LYS A 250 8.05 -19.57 -1.62
CA LYS A 250 7.16 -18.60 -2.27
C LYS A 250 5.72 -18.66 -1.73
N ASN A 251 5.34 -19.76 -1.14
CA ASN A 251 4.02 -19.99 -0.52
C ASN A 251 4.12 -19.89 1.01
N TRP A 252 3.85 -18.72 1.52
CA TRP A 252 3.88 -18.47 2.97
C TRP A 252 2.77 -19.19 3.74
N ASN A 253 1.71 -19.65 3.09
CA ASN A 253 0.69 -20.46 3.75
C ASN A 253 1.26 -21.83 4.18
N ASP A 254 2.10 -22.45 3.35
CA ASP A 254 2.74 -23.71 3.69
C ASP A 254 3.78 -23.54 4.81
N ASP A 255 4.51 -22.42 4.79
CA ASP A 255 5.45 -22.09 5.86
C ASP A 255 4.72 -21.84 7.19
N LEU A 256 3.56 -21.16 7.19
CA LEU A 256 2.70 -21.01 8.37
C LEU A 256 2.22 -22.35 8.92
N LYS A 257 1.77 -23.28 8.07
CA LYS A 257 1.38 -24.64 8.51
C LYS A 257 2.53 -25.36 9.18
N LYS A 258 3.74 -25.21 8.65
CA LYS A 258 4.94 -25.79 9.25
C LYS A 258 5.21 -25.20 10.63
N LEU A 259 5.06 -23.87 10.80
CA LEU A 259 5.20 -23.23 12.12
C LEU A 259 4.18 -23.77 13.14
N VAL A 260 2.91 -23.96 12.72
CA VAL A 260 1.89 -24.59 13.58
C VAL A 260 2.33 -25.99 14.02
N LYS A 261 2.74 -26.81 13.05
CA LYS A 261 3.19 -28.19 13.31
C LYS A 261 4.40 -28.25 14.25
N ASP A 262 5.32 -27.33 14.10
CA ASP A 262 6.56 -27.27 14.89
C ASP A 262 6.35 -26.57 16.26
N GLY A 263 5.14 -26.08 16.57
CA GLY A 263 4.85 -25.36 17.81
C GLY A 263 5.60 -24.02 17.94
N LYS A 264 5.93 -23.38 16.81
CA LYS A 264 6.75 -22.15 16.75
C LYS A 264 5.95 -20.87 16.54
N LEU A 265 4.62 -20.93 16.59
CA LEU A 265 3.81 -19.74 16.53
C LEU A 265 3.96 -18.92 17.80
N LYS A 266 4.21 -17.62 17.62
CA LYS A 266 4.22 -16.66 18.73
C LYS A 266 2.81 -16.17 19.04
N PRO A 267 2.52 -15.82 20.30
CA PRO A 267 1.33 -15.07 20.67
C PRO A 267 1.23 -13.75 19.92
N TRP A 268 0.01 -13.32 19.57
CA TRP A 268 -0.19 -12.09 18.80
C TRP A 268 0.27 -10.84 19.54
N ASP A 269 0.08 -10.78 20.86
CA ASP A 269 0.53 -9.68 21.70
C ASP A 269 2.05 -9.51 21.72
N GLU A 270 2.81 -10.57 21.54
CA GLU A 270 4.27 -10.49 21.34
C GLU A 270 4.65 -9.86 19.99
N ILE A 271 3.81 -10.04 18.95
CA ILE A 271 4.07 -9.50 17.60
C ILE A 271 3.66 -8.02 17.50
N PHE A 272 2.57 -7.60 18.16
CA PHE A 272 2.00 -6.26 17.99
C PHE A 272 2.98 -5.11 18.24
N ASN A 273 3.95 -5.28 19.11
CA ASN A 273 4.85 -4.22 19.55
C ASN A 273 6.30 -4.39 19.06
N ILE A 274 6.55 -5.32 18.16
CA ILE A 274 7.88 -5.46 17.55
C ILE A 274 8.12 -4.26 16.66
N SER A 275 9.24 -3.56 16.87
CA SER A 275 9.66 -2.46 16.01
C SER A 275 10.22 -2.97 14.69
N LEU A 276 10.19 -2.14 13.66
CA LEU A 276 10.53 -2.53 12.28
C LEU A 276 11.92 -3.18 12.18
N GLU A 277 12.90 -2.62 12.87
CA GLU A 277 14.29 -3.10 12.89
C GLU A 277 14.47 -4.46 13.56
N HIS A 278 13.48 -4.92 14.35
CA HIS A 278 13.48 -6.21 15.03
C HIS A 278 12.54 -7.24 14.37
N LEU A 279 11.87 -6.87 13.28
CA LEU A 279 11.07 -7.82 12.51
C LEU A 279 11.99 -8.75 11.70
N SER A 280 12.13 -9.99 12.16
CA SER A 280 12.78 -11.04 11.38
C SER A 280 11.82 -11.61 10.32
N ALA A 281 12.34 -12.46 9.42
CA ALA A 281 11.50 -13.15 8.44
C ALA A 281 10.36 -13.94 9.10
N LEU A 282 10.61 -14.49 10.30
CA LEU A 282 9.60 -15.22 11.06
C LEU A 282 8.44 -14.32 11.49
N GLU A 283 8.73 -13.13 11.99
CA GLU A 283 7.70 -12.15 12.37
C GLU A 283 6.94 -11.64 11.14
N TYR A 284 7.61 -11.42 10.00
CA TYR A 284 6.91 -11.09 8.74
C TYR A 284 5.89 -12.16 8.36
N LEU A 285 6.26 -13.43 8.49
CA LEU A 285 5.35 -14.54 8.22
C LEU A 285 4.15 -14.54 9.17
N HIS A 286 4.37 -14.23 10.47
CA HIS A 286 3.27 -14.05 11.43
C HIS A 286 2.37 -12.88 11.03
N CYS A 287 2.93 -11.71 10.74
CA CYS A 287 2.19 -10.52 10.34
C CYS A 287 1.30 -10.80 9.12
N PHE A 288 1.86 -11.45 8.07
CA PHE A 288 1.11 -11.90 6.91
C PHE A 288 -0.06 -12.81 7.30
N GLY A 289 0.19 -13.83 8.12
CA GLY A 289 -0.83 -14.79 8.53
C GLY A 289 -1.95 -14.15 9.35
N MET A 290 -1.61 -13.26 10.28
CA MET A 290 -2.55 -12.53 11.12
C MET A 290 -3.47 -11.63 10.28
N VAL A 291 -2.90 -10.81 9.41
CA VAL A 291 -3.67 -9.89 8.54
C VAL A 291 -4.51 -10.67 7.54
N SER A 292 -3.95 -11.68 6.88
CA SER A 292 -4.68 -12.55 5.96
C SER A 292 -5.89 -13.21 6.61
N PHE A 293 -5.73 -13.69 7.85
CA PHE A 293 -6.82 -14.26 8.62
C PHE A 293 -7.92 -13.25 8.95
N LEU A 294 -7.55 -12.07 9.46
CA LEU A 294 -8.53 -11.03 9.79
C LEU A 294 -9.36 -10.62 8.57
N ILE A 295 -8.71 -10.45 7.42
CA ILE A 295 -9.38 -10.12 6.15
C ILE A 295 -10.32 -11.26 5.72
N LYS A 296 -9.87 -12.51 5.80
CA LYS A 296 -10.68 -13.68 5.42
C LYS A 296 -11.82 -13.96 6.38
N LEU A 297 -11.62 -13.68 7.66
CA LEU A 297 -12.65 -13.87 8.67
C LEU A 297 -13.86 -12.95 8.45
N ASP A 298 -13.60 -11.67 8.25
CA ASP A 298 -14.63 -10.68 7.90
C ASP A 298 -13.98 -9.38 7.37
N PRO A 299 -13.98 -9.17 6.04
CA PRO A 299 -13.39 -7.97 5.45
C PRO A 299 -13.99 -6.65 5.97
N GLN A 300 -15.29 -6.64 6.32
CA GLN A 300 -15.95 -5.42 6.81
C GLN A 300 -15.50 -5.07 8.24
N ARG A 301 -15.11 -6.06 9.02
CA ARG A 301 -14.56 -5.84 10.36
C ARG A 301 -13.14 -5.31 10.31
N VAL A 302 -12.36 -5.65 9.29
CA VAL A 302 -11.03 -5.07 9.08
C VAL A 302 -11.11 -3.54 8.96
N ASP A 303 -12.07 -3.03 8.19
CA ASP A 303 -12.27 -1.58 8.07
C ASP A 303 -12.61 -0.92 9.42
N LYS A 304 -13.48 -1.56 10.20
CA LYS A 304 -13.80 -1.08 11.55
C LYS A 304 -12.59 -1.14 12.48
N PHE A 305 -11.77 -2.18 12.35
CA PHE A 305 -10.53 -2.32 13.10
C PHE A 305 -9.54 -1.20 12.75
N ILE A 306 -9.32 -0.92 11.46
CA ILE A 306 -8.44 0.18 11.02
C ILE A 306 -8.93 1.52 11.57
N LEU A 307 -10.25 1.77 11.57
CA LEU A 307 -10.81 2.97 12.17
C LEU A 307 -10.50 3.08 13.67
N LYS A 308 -10.50 1.96 14.42
CA LYS A 308 -10.12 1.95 15.84
C LYS A 308 -8.63 2.26 16.02
N ILE A 309 -7.76 1.74 15.17
CA ILE A 309 -6.33 2.11 15.18
C ILE A 309 -6.17 3.60 14.88
N LYS A 310 -6.88 4.12 13.89
CA LYS A 310 -6.90 5.56 13.56
C LYS A 310 -7.37 6.43 14.74
N GLU A 311 -8.30 5.94 15.57
CA GLU A 311 -8.74 6.58 16.81
C GLU A 311 -7.69 6.49 17.93
N GLY A 312 -6.60 5.73 17.75
CA GLY A 312 -5.52 5.54 18.73
C GLY A 312 -5.72 4.36 19.66
N GLU A 313 -6.64 3.45 19.35
CA GLU A 313 -6.85 2.24 20.15
C GLU A 313 -5.72 1.23 19.88
N GLU A 314 -5.19 0.58 20.90
CA GLU A 314 -4.16 -0.45 20.76
C GLU A 314 -4.70 -1.70 20.04
N SER A 315 -3.81 -2.42 19.33
CA SER A 315 -4.18 -3.53 18.43
C SER A 315 -5.03 -4.62 19.09
N GLY A 316 -4.61 -5.10 20.26
CA GLY A 316 -5.33 -6.17 20.97
C GLY A 316 -6.75 -5.77 21.36
N PRO A 317 -6.94 -4.69 22.15
CA PRO A 317 -8.26 -4.17 22.51
C PRO A 317 -9.15 -3.86 21.29
N ALA A 318 -8.58 -3.25 20.24
CA ALA A 318 -9.32 -2.93 19.03
C ALA A 318 -9.85 -4.20 18.33
N ILE A 319 -9.02 -5.26 18.23
CA ILE A 319 -9.42 -6.56 17.68
C ILE A 319 -10.54 -7.18 18.55
N GLU A 320 -10.36 -7.26 19.86
CA GLU A 320 -11.37 -7.81 20.77
C GLU A 320 -12.72 -7.12 20.62
N LYS A 321 -12.71 -5.79 20.57
CA LYS A 321 -13.92 -4.97 20.45
C LYS A 321 -14.62 -5.15 19.11
N VAL A 322 -13.87 -5.18 18.03
CA VAL A 322 -14.42 -5.29 16.67
C VAL A 322 -14.91 -6.70 16.35
N TYR A 323 -14.17 -7.72 16.75
CA TYR A 323 -14.53 -9.10 16.49
C TYR A 323 -15.43 -9.72 17.56
N GLY A 324 -15.60 -9.06 18.73
CA GLY A 324 -16.48 -9.49 19.81
C GLY A 324 -15.98 -10.75 20.52
N ARG A 325 -14.68 -10.99 20.54
CA ARG A 325 -14.04 -12.18 21.14
C ARG A 325 -12.73 -11.79 21.81
N LYS A 326 -12.33 -12.57 22.81
CA LYS A 326 -11.01 -12.39 23.42
C LYS A 326 -9.89 -12.73 22.42
N LEU A 327 -8.79 -12.00 22.50
CA LEU A 327 -7.64 -12.17 21.60
C LEU A 327 -7.15 -13.60 21.53
N LYS A 328 -7.06 -14.28 22.69
CA LYS A 328 -6.68 -15.70 22.77
C LYS A 328 -7.61 -16.63 21.99
N ASP A 329 -8.92 -16.35 21.99
CA ASP A 329 -9.89 -17.18 21.29
C ASP A 329 -9.78 -16.95 19.77
N ILE A 330 -9.53 -15.70 19.35
CA ILE A 330 -9.25 -15.33 17.95
C ILE A 330 -7.98 -16.04 17.48
N GLN A 331 -6.94 -16.06 18.28
CA GLN A 331 -5.68 -16.75 17.97
C GLN A 331 -5.87 -18.27 17.83
N LEU A 332 -6.69 -18.90 18.66
CA LEU A 332 -7.01 -20.32 18.50
C LEU A 332 -7.72 -20.61 17.16
N VAL A 333 -8.69 -19.76 16.78
CA VAL A 333 -9.36 -19.89 15.47
C VAL A 333 -8.38 -19.65 14.32
N TRP A 334 -7.44 -18.70 14.47
CA TRP A 334 -6.37 -18.46 13.50
C TRP A 334 -5.49 -19.69 13.27
N VAL A 335 -5.07 -20.36 14.35
CA VAL A 335 -4.28 -21.62 14.26
C VAL A 335 -5.03 -22.69 13.48
N GLN A 336 -6.34 -22.85 13.75
CA GLN A 336 -7.18 -23.79 13.00
C GLN A 336 -7.31 -23.39 11.53
N TRP A 337 -7.50 -22.09 11.27
CA TRP A 337 -7.61 -21.55 9.92
C TRP A 337 -6.32 -21.79 9.10
N ILE A 338 -5.12 -21.60 9.69
CA ILE A 338 -3.85 -21.88 9.00
C ILE A 338 -3.82 -23.32 8.47
N GLN A 339 -4.31 -24.30 9.24
CA GLN A 339 -4.30 -25.70 8.83
C GLN A 339 -5.22 -25.97 7.64
N THR A 340 -6.22 -25.13 7.39
CA THR A 340 -7.18 -25.29 6.29
C THR A 340 -6.76 -24.59 4.99
N GLN A 341 -5.72 -23.74 5.00
CA GLN A 341 -5.27 -23.03 3.80
C GLN A 341 -4.72 -24.01 2.75
N LYS A 342 -4.92 -23.70 1.48
CA LYS A 342 -4.41 -24.49 0.35
C LYS A 342 -3.11 -23.92 -0.16
#